data_5721a628fe2120e0e83b0e330450e797
#
_entry.id   5721a628fe2120e0e83b0e330450e797
#
_cell.length_a   1.000
_cell.length_b   1.000
_cell.length_c   1.000
_cell.angle_alpha   90.00
_cell.angle_beta   90.00
_cell.angle_gamma   90.00
#
_symmetry.space_group_name_H-M   'P 1'
#
loop_
_entity.id
_entity.type
_entity.pdbx_description
1 polymer ?
#
loop_
_entity_poly.entity_id
_entity_poly.type
_entity_poly.pdbx_seq_one_letter_code
_entity_poly.pdbx_strand_id
1 'polypeptide(L)'
;MWTQHYDLHSHSTNSDGEHSVEFVAQLMKTNDVKFWSLTDHDTIAGWPSAELQAKQLGITFIPGVEITCERGIEPNSEELGRHGRERASKSWHLLAYFPNLLHGSEKAKLFAQWLKPLQNNRIPRMKKMIAKLNELNMPIDFEEVAKKA
;
A
#
# COMPACT_ATOMS: atom_id res chain seq x y z
N MET A 1 26.54 5.02 11.43
CA MET A 1 26.35 6.03 10.39
C MET A 1 25.17 5.59 9.56
N TRP A 2 24.08 6.36 9.52
CA TRP A 2 22.91 6.05 8.67
C TRP A 2 23.25 6.36 7.23
N THR A 3 22.99 5.44 6.29
CA THR A 3 23.22 5.71 4.88
C THR A 3 21.94 6.33 4.29
N GLN A 4 22.06 7.46 3.62
CA GLN A 4 20.94 8.13 2.92
C GLN A 4 20.71 7.57 1.50
N HIS A 5 21.37 6.45 1.15
CA HIS A 5 21.34 5.91 -0.21
C HIS A 5 20.22 4.90 -0.46
N TYR A 6 19.40 4.61 0.54
CA TYR A 6 18.33 3.63 0.47
C TYR A 6 17.00 4.31 0.79
N ASP A 7 16.03 4.16 -0.09
CA ASP A 7 14.62 4.43 0.19
C ASP A 7 13.82 3.19 -0.21
N LEU A 8 13.39 2.44 0.78
CA LEU A 8 12.71 1.16 0.60
C LEU A 8 11.22 1.20 0.96
N HIS A 9 10.66 2.40 1.19
CA HIS A 9 9.26 2.55 1.53
C HIS A 9 8.71 3.86 0.94
N SER A 10 8.12 3.76 -0.24
CA SER A 10 7.53 4.90 -0.93
C SER A 10 6.25 4.49 -1.66
N HIS A 11 5.35 5.45 -1.84
CA HIS A 11 4.04 5.26 -2.46
C HIS A 11 3.85 6.19 -3.65
N SER A 12 3.00 5.76 -4.57
CA SER A 12 2.60 6.54 -5.75
C SER A 12 1.08 6.65 -5.84
N THR A 13 0.60 7.36 -6.86
CA THR A 13 -0.83 7.42 -7.20
C THR A 13 -1.45 6.07 -7.59
N ASN A 14 -0.68 4.99 -7.64
CA ASN A 14 -1.23 3.64 -7.77
C ASN A 14 -1.84 3.13 -6.45
N SER A 15 -1.57 3.79 -5.32
CA SER A 15 -2.20 3.51 -4.03
C SER A 15 -2.69 4.79 -3.34
N ASP A 16 -1.97 5.31 -2.39
CA ASP A 16 -2.32 6.48 -1.58
C ASP A 16 -1.25 7.59 -1.59
N GLY A 17 -0.25 7.47 -2.45
CA GLY A 17 0.74 8.51 -2.69
C GLY A 17 0.16 9.66 -3.54
N GLU A 18 0.62 10.88 -3.30
CA GLU A 18 0.19 12.09 -4.02
C GLU A 18 0.81 12.22 -5.42
N HIS A 19 1.90 11.49 -5.69
CA HIS A 19 2.72 11.70 -6.88
C HIS A 19 2.75 10.46 -7.79
N SER A 20 2.94 10.71 -9.09
CA SER A 20 3.16 9.63 -10.05
C SER A 20 4.49 8.90 -9.77
N VAL A 21 4.61 7.68 -10.26
CA VAL A 21 5.84 6.89 -10.15
C VAL A 21 7.05 7.63 -10.71
N GLU A 22 6.87 8.32 -11.82
CA GLU A 22 7.91 9.12 -12.50
C GLU A 22 8.41 10.25 -11.61
N PHE A 23 7.48 10.96 -10.95
CA PHE A 23 7.84 12.05 -10.05
C PHE A 23 8.58 11.51 -8.81
N VAL A 24 8.11 10.41 -8.22
CA VAL A 24 8.77 9.75 -7.09
C VAL A 24 10.19 9.34 -7.48
N ALA A 25 10.38 8.74 -8.67
CA ALA A 25 11.70 8.36 -9.14
C ALA A 25 12.66 9.57 -9.27
N GLN A 26 12.15 10.72 -9.74
CA GLN A 26 12.95 11.96 -9.83
C GLN A 26 13.32 12.48 -8.42
N LEU A 27 12.42 12.38 -7.44
CA LEU A 27 12.74 12.69 -6.05
C LEU A 27 13.85 11.80 -5.51
N MET A 28 13.80 10.48 -5.79
CA MET A 28 14.87 9.55 -5.41
C MET A 28 16.21 9.99 -6.01
N LYS A 29 16.22 10.36 -7.28
CA LYS A 29 17.44 10.85 -7.96
C LYS A 29 17.98 12.13 -7.33
N THR A 30 17.10 13.11 -7.07
CA THR A 30 17.47 14.40 -6.48
C THR A 30 18.06 14.25 -5.09
N ASN A 31 17.60 13.24 -4.33
CA ASN A 31 18.07 12.94 -2.98
C ASN A 31 19.22 11.91 -2.93
N ASP A 32 19.86 11.63 -4.08
CA ASP A 32 21.00 10.70 -4.20
C ASP A 32 20.70 9.26 -3.71
N VAL A 33 19.44 8.84 -3.81
CA VAL A 33 19.04 7.45 -3.52
C VAL A 33 19.63 6.53 -4.57
N LYS A 34 20.26 5.45 -4.13
CA LYS A 34 20.88 4.43 -4.99
C LYS A 34 20.05 3.15 -5.08
N PHE A 35 19.33 2.84 -4.02
CA PHE A 35 18.45 1.67 -3.92
C PHE A 35 17.06 2.13 -3.53
N TRP A 36 16.10 1.86 -4.40
CA TRP A 36 14.73 2.31 -4.26
C TRP A 36 13.74 1.15 -4.35
N SER A 37 12.72 1.18 -3.50
CA SER A 37 11.56 0.31 -3.62
C SER A 37 10.28 1.13 -3.62
N LEU A 38 9.43 0.89 -4.62
CA LEU A 38 8.05 1.36 -4.62
C LEU A 38 7.19 0.29 -3.95
N THR A 39 6.50 0.67 -2.89
CA THR A 39 5.75 -0.24 -2.01
C THR A 39 4.29 0.15 -1.90
N ASP A 40 3.66 0.46 -3.03
CA ASP A 40 2.24 0.78 -3.10
C ASP A 40 1.37 -0.24 -2.37
N HIS A 41 0.33 0.22 -1.69
CA HIS A 41 -0.56 -0.63 -0.91
C HIS A 41 -1.32 -1.63 -1.79
N ASP A 42 -1.13 -2.91 -1.49
CA ASP A 42 -1.85 -4.05 -2.08
C ASP A 42 -1.77 -4.12 -3.61
N THR A 43 -0.83 -3.42 -4.24
CA THR A 43 -0.68 -3.38 -5.70
C THR A 43 0.77 -3.37 -6.14
N ILE A 44 1.02 -3.96 -7.31
CA ILE A 44 2.30 -3.92 -8.00
C ILE A 44 2.18 -3.20 -9.37
N ALA A 45 1.09 -2.47 -9.59
CA ALA A 45 0.81 -1.80 -10.87
C ALA A 45 1.89 -0.78 -11.25
N GLY A 46 2.54 -0.15 -10.27
CA GLY A 46 3.61 0.81 -10.47
C GLY A 46 4.97 0.21 -10.84
N TRP A 47 5.19 -1.10 -10.65
CA TRP A 47 6.52 -1.71 -10.86
C TRP A 47 7.10 -1.50 -12.27
N PRO A 48 6.33 -1.68 -13.37
CA PRO A 48 6.88 -1.49 -14.71
C PRO A 48 7.44 -0.09 -14.94
N SER A 49 6.71 0.94 -14.50
CA SER A 49 7.16 2.32 -14.59
C SER A 49 8.35 2.58 -13.66
N ALA A 50 8.30 2.10 -12.41
CA ALA A 50 9.37 2.27 -11.44
C ALA A 50 10.69 1.65 -11.92
N GLU A 51 10.66 0.44 -12.47
CA GLU A 51 11.84 -0.24 -13.02
C GLU A 51 12.42 0.53 -14.20
N LEU A 52 11.57 1.00 -15.12
CA LEU A 52 11.98 1.80 -16.27
C LEU A 52 12.66 3.11 -15.83
N GLN A 53 12.03 3.85 -14.92
CA GLN A 53 12.54 5.12 -14.41
C GLN A 53 13.85 4.93 -13.64
N ALA A 54 13.90 3.94 -12.74
CA ALA A 54 15.12 3.65 -11.97
C ALA A 54 16.30 3.33 -12.88
N LYS A 55 16.08 2.52 -13.93
CA LYS A 55 17.10 2.20 -14.94
C LYS A 55 17.61 3.46 -15.64
N GLN A 56 16.72 4.36 -16.06
CA GLN A 56 17.09 5.62 -16.74
C GLN A 56 17.89 6.55 -15.84
N LEU A 57 17.57 6.55 -14.54
CA LEU A 57 18.19 7.43 -13.53
C LEU A 57 19.44 6.83 -12.86
N GLY A 58 19.78 5.58 -13.18
CA GLY A 58 20.93 4.88 -12.59
C GLY A 58 20.69 4.50 -11.13
N ILE A 59 19.44 4.17 -10.77
CA ILE A 59 19.01 3.72 -9.46
C ILE A 59 18.75 2.21 -9.53
N THR A 60 19.12 1.47 -8.50
CA THR A 60 18.77 0.04 -8.37
C THR A 60 17.34 -0.07 -7.82
N PHE A 61 16.41 -0.57 -8.64
CA PHE A 61 15.04 -0.81 -8.21
C PHE A 61 14.91 -2.19 -7.55
N ILE A 62 14.24 -2.22 -6.40
CA ILE A 62 13.87 -3.45 -5.68
C ILE A 62 12.35 -3.52 -5.67
N PRO A 63 11.72 -4.43 -6.43
CA PRO A 63 10.28 -4.59 -6.40
C PRO A 63 9.76 -4.83 -4.98
N GLY A 64 8.81 -4.01 -4.53
CA GLY A 64 8.24 -4.09 -3.19
C GLY A 64 6.74 -3.82 -3.20
N VAL A 65 6.08 -4.19 -2.13
CA VAL A 65 4.66 -3.93 -1.90
C VAL A 65 4.41 -3.81 -0.41
N GLU A 66 3.47 -2.94 -0.04
CA GLU A 66 2.94 -2.88 1.32
C GLU A 66 1.60 -3.62 1.38
N ILE A 67 1.58 -4.74 2.08
CA ILE A 67 0.42 -5.63 2.15
C ILE A 67 -0.41 -5.27 3.37
N THR A 68 -1.69 -4.98 3.17
CA THR A 68 -2.66 -4.77 4.26
C THR A 68 -3.02 -6.12 4.87
N CYS A 69 -2.69 -6.29 6.16
CA CYS A 69 -2.95 -7.49 6.94
C CYS A 69 -3.95 -7.18 8.05
N GLU A 70 -4.91 -8.08 8.27
CA GLU A 70 -5.82 -8.02 9.39
C GLU A 70 -5.61 -9.24 10.27
N ARG A 71 -5.58 -9.03 11.60
CA ARG A 71 -5.60 -10.16 12.52
C ARG A 71 -6.98 -10.81 12.46
N GLY A 72 -7.04 -12.07 12.04
CA GLY A 72 -8.25 -12.87 12.15
C GLY A 72 -8.68 -12.91 13.61
N ILE A 73 -9.93 -12.56 13.89
CA ILE A 73 -10.52 -12.80 15.22
C ILE A 73 -10.85 -14.29 15.24
N GLU A 74 -10.10 -15.06 16.02
CA GLU A 74 -10.50 -16.43 16.37
C GLU A 74 -11.85 -16.36 17.09
N PRO A 75 -12.91 -17.06 16.62
CA PRO A 75 -14.26 -16.95 17.20
C PRO A 75 -14.35 -17.38 18.67
N ASN A 76 -13.33 -18.05 19.20
CA ASN A 76 -13.29 -18.64 20.54
C ASN A 76 -12.22 -18.02 21.46
N SER A 77 -11.65 -16.87 21.13
CA SER A 77 -10.76 -16.21 22.07
C SER A 77 -11.62 -15.59 23.20
N GLU A 78 -11.45 -16.05 24.43
CA GLU A 78 -12.04 -15.48 25.67
C GLU A 78 -11.62 -14.01 25.95
N GLU A 79 -11.07 -13.35 24.94
CA GLU A 79 -10.72 -11.93 24.91
C GLU A 79 -11.89 -11.00 24.56
N LEU A 80 -13.15 -11.41 24.75
CA LEU A 80 -14.23 -10.43 24.88
C LEU A 80 -13.93 -9.64 26.15
N GLY A 81 -13.32 -8.48 25.94
CA GLY A 81 -13.00 -7.58 27.04
C GLY A 81 -14.23 -7.36 27.91
N ARG A 82 -14.08 -7.30 29.26
CA ARG A 82 -15.09 -7.15 30.30
C ARG A 82 -16.13 -6.03 30.09
N HIS A 83 -16.16 -5.39 28.95
CA HIS A 83 -17.03 -4.25 28.61
C HIS A 83 -17.73 -4.37 27.25
N GLY A 84 -17.80 -5.57 26.64
CA GLY A 84 -18.61 -5.80 25.43
C GLY A 84 -18.23 -4.95 24.20
N ARG A 85 -17.08 -4.29 24.19
CA ARG A 85 -16.58 -3.56 23.03
C ARG A 85 -15.76 -4.53 22.17
N GLU A 86 -16.25 -4.80 20.96
CA GLU A 86 -15.42 -5.40 19.93
C GLU A 86 -14.11 -4.62 19.86
N ARG A 87 -12.99 -5.28 20.18
CA ARG A 87 -11.67 -4.69 19.91
C ARG A 87 -11.59 -4.47 18.40
N ALA A 88 -11.47 -3.23 17.98
CA ALA A 88 -11.20 -2.90 16.59
C ALA A 88 -10.07 -3.80 16.08
N SER A 89 -10.31 -4.50 14.98
CA SER A 89 -9.29 -5.34 14.36
C SER A 89 -8.05 -4.47 14.13
N LYS A 90 -6.91 -4.87 14.70
CA LYS A 90 -5.66 -4.17 14.42
C LYS A 90 -5.27 -4.53 13.00
N SER A 91 -5.31 -3.56 12.09
CA SER A 91 -4.67 -3.70 10.79
C SER A 91 -3.16 -3.53 10.94
N TRP A 92 -2.40 -4.33 10.23
CA TRP A 92 -0.95 -4.28 10.15
C TRP A 92 -0.58 -4.09 8.69
N HIS A 93 0.52 -3.41 8.46
CA HIS A 93 1.08 -3.31 7.12
C HIS A 93 2.40 -4.08 7.09
N LEU A 94 2.53 -4.96 6.11
CA LEU A 94 3.70 -5.79 5.92
C LEU A 94 4.42 -5.35 4.64
N LEU A 95 5.64 -4.86 4.79
CA LEU A 95 6.51 -4.58 3.64
C LEU A 95 7.13 -5.89 3.15
N ALA A 96 6.91 -6.21 1.89
CA ALA A 96 7.50 -7.37 1.23
C ALA A 96 8.36 -6.93 0.04
N TYR A 97 9.56 -7.50 -0.08
CA TYR A 97 10.54 -7.16 -1.12
C TYR A 97 10.91 -8.38 -1.95
N PHE A 98 11.04 -8.19 -3.26
CA PHE A 98 11.25 -9.27 -4.24
C PHE A 98 12.42 -8.96 -5.17
N PRO A 99 13.67 -8.92 -4.68
CA PRO A 99 14.82 -8.44 -5.44
C PRO A 99 15.13 -9.23 -6.73
N ASN A 100 14.58 -10.43 -6.87
CA ASN A 100 14.77 -11.30 -8.04
C ASN A 100 13.47 -11.54 -8.83
N LEU A 101 12.39 -10.83 -8.53
CA LEU A 101 11.12 -10.99 -9.22
C LEU A 101 10.99 -9.97 -10.35
N LEU A 102 11.12 -10.44 -11.59
CA LEU A 102 10.90 -9.59 -12.76
C LEU A 102 9.40 -9.28 -12.92
N HIS A 103 9.06 -8.01 -13.14
CA HIS A 103 7.71 -7.66 -13.55
C HIS A 103 7.37 -8.38 -14.87
N GLY A 104 6.09 -8.69 -15.10
CA GLY A 104 5.65 -9.43 -16.29
C GLY A 104 5.93 -10.94 -16.28
N SER A 105 6.70 -11.47 -15.33
CA SER A 105 6.82 -12.91 -15.13
C SER A 105 5.52 -13.55 -14.66
N GLU A 106 5.34 -14.84 -14.91
CA GLU A 106 4.16 -15.58 -14.42
C GLU A 106 4.00 -15.48 -12.90
N LYS A 107 5.11 -15.50 -12.15
CA LYS A 107 5.08 -15.33 -10.69
C LYS A 107 4.55 -13.96 -10.29
N ALA A 108 4.96 -12.89 -10.99
CA ALA A 108 4.46 -11.53 -10.72
C ALA A 108 2.97 -11.42 -11.07
N LYS A 109 2.52 -12.03 -12.17
CA LYS A 109 1.10 -12.07 -12.54
C LYS A 109 0.25 -12.80 -11.50
N LEU A 110 0.69 -13.97 -11.04
CA LEU A 110 0.00 -14.73 -9.98
C LEU A 110 -0.05 -13.92 -8.68
N PHE A 111 1.02 -13.25 -8.33
CA PHE A 111 1.06 -12.39 -7.15
C PHE A 111 0.10 -11.19 -7.29
N ALA A 112 0.06 -10.54 -8.45
CA ALA A 112 -0.91 -9.48 -8.74
C ALA A 112 -2.36 -9.96 -8.61
N GLN A 113 -2.66 -11.18 -9.07
CA GLN A 113 -3.98 -11.79 -8.92
C GLN A 113 -4.32 -12.05 -7.45
N TRP A 114 -3.34 -12.51 -6.66
CA TRP A 114 -3.52 -12.73 -5.23
C TRP A 114 -3.81 -11.42 -4.46
N LEU A 115 -3.24 -10.28 -4.88
CA LEU A 115 -3.47 -8.97 -4.28
C LEU A 115 -4.86 -8.38 -4.59
N LYS A 116 -5.52 -8.77 -5.70
CA LYS A 116 -6.81 -8.18 -6.12
C LYS A 116 -7.92 -8.18 -5.04
N PRO A 117 -8.14 -9.24 -4.26
CA PRO A 117 -9.14 -9.22 -3.20
C PRO A 117 -8.88 -8.15 -2.13
N LEU A 118 -7.59 -7.87 -1.83
CA LEU A 118 -7.19 -6.85 -0.85
C LEU A 118 -7.54 -5.45 -1.36
N GLN A 119 -7.27 -5.17 -2.63
CA GLN A 119 -7.64 -3.91 -3.28
C GLN A 119 -9.16 -3.68 -3.27
N ASN A 120 -9.93 -4.72 -3.60
CA ASN A 120 -11.38 -4.63 -3.71
C ASN A 120 -12.08 -4.33 -2.37
N ASN A 121 -11.43 -4.57 -1.24
CA ASN A 121 -11.99 -4.31 0.09
C ASN A 121 -11.90 -2.83 0.52
N ARG A 122 -11.16 -1.98 -0.18
CA ARG A 122 -10.98 -0.55 0.19
C ARG A 122 -12.28 0.24 0.09
N ILE A 123 -13.01 0.14 -1.04
CA ILE A 123 -14.27 0.87 -1.24
C ILE A 123 -15.36 0.43 -0.24
N PRO A 124 -15.64 -0.87 -0.02
CA PRO A 124 -16.58 -1.30 1.00
C PRO A 124 -16.20 -0.83 2.41
N ARG A 125 -14.90 -0.81 2.76
CA ARG A 125 -14.41 -0.30 4.04
C ARG A 125 -14.66 1.20 4.18
N MET A 126 -14.34 1.99 3.16
CA MET A 126 -14.60 3.44 3.12
C MET A 126 -16.09 3.73 3.34
N LYS A 127 -16.99 3.03 2.62
CA LYS A 127 -18.45 3.18 2.78
C LYS A 127 -18.92 2.90 4.20
N LYS A 128 -18.38 1.85 4.84
CA LYS A 128 -18.67 1.54 6.26
C LYS A 128 -18.19 2.64 7.21
N MET A 129 -17.01 3.21 6.96
CA MET A 129 -16.47 4.31 7.76
C MET A 129 -17.33 5.56 7.64
N ILE A 130 -17.72 5.94 6.43
CA ILE A 130 -18.61 7.07 6.14
C ILE A 130 -19.98 6.88 6.81
N ALA A 131 -20.58 5.69 6.69
CA ALA A 131 -21.82 5.38 7.37
C ALA A 131 -21.70 5.58 8.89
N LYS A 132 -20.58 5.12 9.48
CA LYS A 132 -20.34 5.27 10.92
C LYS A 132 -20.16 6.73 11.34
N LEU A 133 -19.48 7.54 10.54
CA LEU A 133 -19.34 8.98 10.78
C LEU A 133 -20.68 9.69 10.72
N ASN A 134 -21.53 9.36 9.75
CA ASN A 134 -22.88 9.92 9.63
C ASN A 134 -23.76 9.55 10.84
N GLU A 135 -23.69 8.32 11.37
CA GLU A 135 -24.35 7.92 12.63
C GLU A 135 -23.88 8.75 13.83
N LEU A 136 -22.64 9.22 13.83
CA LEU A 136 -22.07 10.06 14.87
C LEU A 136 -22.34 11.56 14.69
N ASN A 137 -23.26 11.94 13.78
CA ASN A 137 -23.58 13.32 13.41
C ASN A 137 -22.36 14.09 12.82
N MET A 138 -21.48 13.38 12.12
CA MET A 138 -20.35 13.92 11.34
C MET A 138 -20.63 13.67 9.85
N PRO A 139 -21.53 14.45 9.21
CA PRO A 139 -21.98 14.16 7.84
C PRO A 139 -20.84 14.30 6.85
N ILE A 140 -20.58 13.22 6.13
CA ILE A 140 -19.60 13.14 5.05
C ILE A 140 -20.25 12.43 3.87
N ASP A 141 -20.07 12.99 2.67
CA ASP A 141 -20.54 12.39 1.43
C ASP A 141 -19.48 11.47 0.81
N PHE A 142 -19.93 10.30 0.35
CA PHE A 142 -19.02 9.30 -0.26
C PHE A 142 -18.37 9.83 -1.53
N GLU A 143 -19.14 10.52 -2.39
CA GLU A 143 -18.65 11.01 -3.68
C GLU A 143 -17.60 12.12 -3.50
N GLU A 144 -17.74 12.94 -2.44
CA GLU A 144 -16.75 13.96 -2.11
C GLU A 144 -15.43 13.32 -1.65
N VAL A 145 -15.50 12.25 -0.84
CA VAL A 145 -14.29 11.52 -0.41
C VAL A 145 -13.67 10.79 -1.60
N ALA A 146 -14.48 10.11 -2.42
CA ALA A 146 -13.99 9.34 -3.55
C ALA A 146 -13.29 10.19 -4.63
N LYS A 147 -13.61 11.49 -4.72
CA LYS A 147 -12.92 12.41 -5.63
C LYS A 147 -11.52 12.81 -5.16
N LYS A 148 -11.23 12.63 -3.88
CA LYS A 148 -9.95 13.02 -3.25
C LYS A 148 -9.05 11.83 -2.92
N ALA A 149 -9.59 10.62 -3.02
CA ALA A 149 -8.87 9.36 -2.83
C ALA A 149 -8.44 8.79 -4.18
#